data_f2c74e531bfb36173025e70fdc0d7850
#
_entry.id   f2c74e531bfb36173025e70fdc0d7850
#
_cell.length_a   1.000
_cell.length_b   1.000
_cell.length_c   1.000
_cell.angle_alpha   90.00
_cell.angle_beta   90.00
_cell.angle_gamma   90.00
#
_symmetry.space_group_name_H-M   'P 1'
#
loop_
_entity.id
_entity.type
_entity.pdbx_description
1 polymer ?
#
loop_
_entity_poly.entity_id
_entity_poly.type
_entity_poly.pdbx_seq_one_letter_code
_entity_poly.pdbx_strand_id
1 'polypeptide(L)'
;MENEQYDGYMCDNCVYADDIDIYDAMGVSVQYDKGAILTYSLNAATPYEGWHLSINGSNGRLEVHNPENGFESKVIQKHIRFYDLENNVTDFALTRQSGLSRSGGHGGGDVRIRDMIFRGNKPDPLGHAAGVMDGAYSILVGIAANKSIKEGRVVEIESLLRG
;
A
#
# COMPACT_ATOMS: atom_id res chain seq x y z
N MET A 1 0.58 29.91 -1.16
CA MET A 1 -0.89 29.76 -1.02
C MET A 1 -1.31 30.31 0.34
N GLU A 2 -2.59 30.69 0.52
CA GLU A 2 -3.01 31.51 1.68
C GLU A 2 -2.80 30.86 3.06
N ASN A 3 -2.62 29.54 3.16
CA ASN A 3 -2.55 28.81 4.41
C ASN A 3 -1.14 28.33 4.79
N GLU A 4 -0.14 28.44 3.95
CA GLU A 4 1.24 28.00 4.19
C GLU A 4 1.88 28.59 5.44
N GLN A 5 1.49 29.82 5.77
CA GLN A 5 1.95 30.51 6.99
C GLN A 5 1.44 29.86 8.28
N TYR A 6 0.40 29.02 8.22
CA TYR A 6 -0.22 28.39 9.40
C TYR A 6 0.25 26.94 9.64
N ASP A 7 0.51 26.20 8.55
CA ASP A 7 0.86 24.78 8.64
C ASP A 7 2.29 24.47 8.12
N GLY A 8 2.92 25.44 7.45
CA GLY A 8 4.25 25.28 6.88
C GLY A 8 4.31 24.34 5.69
N TYR A 9 3.14 23.90 5.16
CA TYR A 9 3.09 22.98 4.03
C TYR A 9 3.22 23.75 2.71
N MET A 10 4.41 23.69 2.12
CA MET A 10 4.72 24.30 0.83
C MET A 10 4.53 23.30 -0.30
N CYS A 11 3.41 23.40 -1.03
CA CYS A 11 3.08 22.46 -2.10
C CYS A 11 3.47 22.92 -3.51
N ASP A 12 4.08 24.09 -3.63
CA ASP A 12 4.52 24.69 -4.90
C ASP A 12 6.05 24.55 -5.14
N ASN A 13 6.78 23.89 -4.25
CA ASN A 13 8.17 23.56 -4.46
C ASN A 13 8.34 22.59 -5.64
N CYS A 14 9.45 22.76 -6.38
CA CYS A 14 9.78 21.87 -7.49
C CYS A 14 10.05 20.45 -6.96
N VAL A 15 9.36 19.44 -7.52
CA VAL A 15 9.56 18.03 -7.15
C VAL A 15 10.94 17.47 -7.52
N TYR A 16 11.74 18.23 -8.27
CA TYR A 16 13.13 17.91 -8.64
C TYR A 16 14.12 18.90 -7.99
N ALA A 17 13.73 19.55 -6.89
CA ALA A 17 14.64 20.44 -6.17
C ALA A 17 15.76 19.64 -5.48
N ASP A 18 16.95 20.25 -5.40
CA ASP A 18 18.16 19.58 -4.87
C ASP A 18 18.08 19.28 -3.35
N ASP A 19 17.15 19.88 -2.64
CA ASP A 19 16.89 19.69 -1.20
C ASP A 19 15.91 18.56 -0.89
N ILE A 20 15.41 17.85 -1.91
CA ILE A 20 14.56 16.67 -1.71
C ILE A 20 15.44 15.47 -1.32
N ASP A 21 15.21 14.95 -0.11
CA ASP A 21 15.96 13.85 0.49
C ASP A 21 15.16 12.56 0.68
N ILE A 22 13.94 12.50 0.14
CA ILE A 22 13.12 11.28 0.16
C ILE A 22 13.49 10.34 -0.98
N TYR A 23 13.31 9.04 -0.76
CA TYR A 23 13.51 8.05 -1.82
C TYR A 23 12.39 8.14 -2.86
N ASP A 24 12.71 8.45 -4.08
CA ASP A 24 11.84 8.46 -5.26
C ASP A 24 11.87 7.15 -6.04
N ALA A 25 12.91 6.36 -5.86
CA ALA A 25 13.05 5.00 -6.38
C ALA A 25 13.74 4.10 -5.35
N MET A 26 13.10 2.98 -4.98
CA MET A 26 13.70 2.00 -4.06
C MET A 26 13.16 0.59 -4.28
N GLY A 27 13.94 -0.40 -3.84
CA GLY A 27 13.53 -1.80 -3.75
C GLY A 27 13.77 -2.33 -2.34
N VAL A 28 12.83 -3.08 -1.81
CA VAL A 28 12.90 -3.69 -0.48
C VAL A 28 12.48 -5.15 -0.56
N SER A 29 13.24 -6.04 0.09
CA SER A 29 12.84 -7.43 0.32
C SER A 29 12.63 -7.67 1.80
N VAL A 30 11.49 -8.25 2.16
CA VAL A 30 11.13 -8.59 3.54
C VAL A 30 10.93 -10.09 3.63
N GLN A 31 11.65 -10.73 4.53
CA GLN A 31 11.43 -12.13 4.88
C GLN A 31 10.61 -12.21 6.16
N TYR A 32 9.49 -12.91 6.08
CA TYR A 32 8.64 -13.21 7.24
C TYR A 32 9.12 -14.46 7.97
N ASP A 33 8.85 -14.55 9.25
CA ASP A 33 9.21 -15.67 10.13
C ASP A 33 8.72 -17.04 9.64
N LYS A 34 7.56 -17.07 8.96
CA LYS A 34 7.00 -18.30 8.35
C LYS A 34 7.50 -18.59 6.94
N GLY A 35 8.55 -17.89 6.49
CA GLY A 35 9.22 -18.14 5.22
C GLY A 35 8.64 -17.44 3.99
N ALA A 36 7.55 -16.68 4.12
CA ALA A 36 7.07 -15.85 3.02
C ALA A 36 8.08 -14.73 2.71
N ILE A 37 8.20 -14.38 1.44
CA ILE A 37 9.07 -13.29 0.98
C ILE A 37 8.20 -12.26 0.26
N LEU A 38 8.26 -11.01 0.71
CA LEU A 38 7.72 -9.86 0.02
C LEU A 38 8.85 -9.14 -0.71
N THR A 39 8.63 -8.79 -1.97
CA THR A 39 9.46 -7.85 -2.71
C THR A 39 8.63 -6.64 -3.06
N TYR A 40 9.07 -5.48 -2.63
CA TYR A 40 8.42 -4.19 -2.88
C TYR A 40 9.31 -3.32 -3.74
N SER A 41 8.73 -2.62 -4.71
CA SER A 41 9.41 -1.64 -5.55
C SER A 41 8.59 -0.35 -5.58
N LEU A 42 9.23 0.76 -5.33
CA LEU A 42 8.67 2.10 -5.49
C LEU A 42 9.38 2.81 -6.64
N ASN A 43 8.61 3.50 -7.46
CA ASN A 43 9.10 4.51 -8.40
C ASN A 43 8.10 5.66 -8.43
N ALA A 44 8.51 6.83 -7.95
CA ALA A 44 7.66 8.02 -7.92
C ALA A 44 7.61 8.75 -9.26
N ALA A 45 8.64 8.60 -10.11
CA ALA A 45 8.74 9.26 -11.41
C ALA A 45 8.07 8.42 -12.51
N THR A 46 6.74 8.26 -12.44
CA THR A 46 5.95 7.49 -13.41
C THR A 46 4.89 8.37 -14.08
N PRO A 47 4.46 8.04 -15.32
CA PRO A 47 3.45 8.82 -16.04
C PRO A 47 2.04 8.71 -15.47
N TYR A 48 1.77 7.74 -14.60
CA TYR A 48 0.52 7.58 -13.87
C TYR A 48 0.75 6.95 -12.50
N GLU A 49 -0.13 7.22 -11.58
CA GLU A 49 -0.16 6.62 -10.25
C GLU A 49 -0.92 5.29 -10.27
N GLY A 50 -0.40 4.31 -9.57
CA GLY A 50 -1.03 3.00 -9.47
C GLY A 50 -0.12 1.97 -8.83
N TRP A 51 -0.62 0.74 -8.71
CA TRP A 51 0.17 -0.36 -8.16
C TRP A 51 -0.23 -1.70 -8.78
N HIS A 52 0.73 -2.61 -8.76
CA HIS A 52 0.56 -4.01 -9.12
C HIS A 52 0.87 -4.87 -7.90
N LEU A 53 0.05 -5.90 -7.69
CA LEU A 53 0.29 -6.90 -6.65
C LEU A 53 0.22 -8.29 -7.27
N SER A 54 1.21 -9.12 -6.97
CA SER A 54 1.20 -10.54 -7.31
C SER A 54 1.51 -11.36 -6.07
N ILE A 55 0.66 -12.33 -5.76
CA ILE A 55 0.86 -13.24 -4.63
C ILE A 55 0.91 -14.67 -5.18
N ASN A 56 2.03 -15.36 -4.96
CA ASN A 56 2.16 -16.78 -5.27
C ASN A 56 1.97 -17.59 -3.98
N GLY A 57 1.05 -18.50 -4.00
CA GLY A 57 0.77 -19.43 -2.91
C GLY A 57 0.78 -20.89 -3.35
N SER A 58 0.58 -21.80 -2.41
CA SER A 58 0.52 -23.24 -2.70
C SER A 58 -0.66 -23.67 -3.58
N ASN A 59 -1.70 -22.85 -3.66
CA ASN A 59 -2.93 -23.17 -4.40
C ASN A 59 -3.08 -22.38 -5.70
N GLY A 60 -2.09 -21.54 -6.03
CA GLY A 60 -2.16 -20.73 -7.23
C GLY A 60 -1.54 -19.36 -7.07
N ARG A 61 -1.88 -18.47 -8.02
CA ARG A 61 -1.39 -17.10 -8.12
C ARG A 61 -2.54 -16.11 -8.15
N LEU A 62 -2.42 -15.04 -7.38
CA LEU A 62 -3.34 -13.92 -7.39
C LEU A 62 -2.62 -12.69 -7.96
N GLU A 63 -3.30 -11.97 -8.84
CA GLU A 63 -2.81 -10.72 -9.42
C GLU A 63 -3.83 -9.61 -9.31
N VAL A 64 -3.35 -8.42 -8.99
CA VAL A 64 -4.14 -7.18 -9.00
C VAL A 64 -3.38 -6.11 -9.75
N HIS A 65 -4.05 -5.43 -10.66
CA HIS A 65 -3.57 -4.22 -11.30
C HIS A 65 -4.54 -3.08 -10.98
N ASN A 66 -4.05 -2.05 -10.31
CA ASN A 66 -4.87 -0.93 -9.87
C ASN A 66 -4.27 0.42 -10.29
N PRO A 67 -4.51 0.89 -11.52
CA PRO A 67 -4.19 2.25 -11.91
C PRO A 67 -5.14 3.24 -11.19
N GLU A 68 -4.58 4.28 -10.55
CA GLU A 68 -5.35 5.26 -9.80
C GLU A 68 -5.72 6.47 -10.66
N ASN A 69 -4.82 6.90 -11.53
CA ASN A 69 -5.04 8.05 -12.41
C ASN A 69 -4.49 7.80 -13.83
N GLY A 70 -4.48 8.85 -14.66
CA GLY A 70 -3.98 8.79 -16.02
C GLY A 70 -4.93 8.08 -17.01
N PHE A 71 -4.41 7.79 -18.19
CA PHE A 71 -5.15 7.08 -19.25
C PHE A 71 -5.53 5.66 -18.81
N GLU A 72 -4.60 4.96 -18.18
CA GLU A 72 -4.78 3.58 -17.73
C GLU A 72 -5.98 3.39 -16.80
N SER A 73 -6.23 4.34 -15.89
CA SER A 73 -7.38 4.29 -14.97
C SER A 73 -8.74 4.38 -15.67
N LYS A 74 -8.76 4.85 -16.92
CA LYS A 74 -9.98 4.97 -17.73
C LYS A 74 -10.25 3.75 -18.60
N VAL A 75 -9.19 3.03 -18.98
CA VAL A 75 -9.28 1.91 -19.95
C VAL A 75 -9.12 0.56 -19.28
N ILE A 76 -8.39 0.47 -18.16
CA ILE A 76 -8.21 -0.77 -17.42
C ILE A 76 -9.32 -0.92 -16.39
N GLN A 77 -10.11 -1.97 -16.54
CA GLN A 77 -11.03 -2.38 -15.49
C GLN A 77 -10.25 -2.97 -14.33
N LYS A 78 -10.47 -2.40 -13.12
CA LYS A 78 -9.87 -2.92 -11.90
C LYS A 78 -10.44 -4.31 -11.61
N HIS A 79 -9.59 -5.30 -11.47
CA HIS A 79 -9.98 -6.67 -11.16
C HIS A 79 -8.94 -7.37 -10.28
N ILE A 80 -9.39 -8.42 -9.62
CA ILE A 80 -8.52 -9.41 -8.98
C ILE A 80 -8.60 -10.66 -9.82
N ARG A 81 -7.46 -11.17 -10.27
CA ARG A 81 -7.37 -12.37 -11.09
C ARG A 81 -6.69 -13.48 -10.31
N PHE A 82 -7.32 -14.63 -10.24
CA PHE A 82 -6.77 -15.82 -9.63
C PHE A 82 -6.51 -16.90 -10.69
N TYR A 83 -5.32 -17.44 -10.66
CA TYR A 83 -4.87 -18.58 -11.47
C TYR A 83 -4.68 -19.77 -10.54
N ASP A 84 -5.39 -20.86 -10.76
CA ASP A 84 -5.17 -22.10 -10.02
C ASP A 84 -3.95 -22.89 -10.56
N LEU A 85 -3.66 -24.05 -9.97
CA LEU A 85 -2.52 -24.88 -10.38
C LEU A 85 -2.72 -25.56 -11.75
N GLU A 86 -3.95 -25.69 -12.20
CA GLU A 86 -4.31 -26.21 -13.53
C GLU A 86 -4.35 -25.09 -14.58
N ASN A 87 -3.98 -23.87 -14.20
CA ASN A 87 -4.00 -22.66 -15.04
C ASN A 87 -5.41 -22.22 -15.49
N ASN A 88 -6.45 -22.61 -14.73
CA ASN A 88 -7.75 -21.99 -14.90
C ASN A 88 -7.74 -20.58 -14.29
N VAL A 89 -8.49 -19.68 -14.89
CA VAL A 89 -8.52 -18.28 -14.50
C VAL A 89 -9.91 -17.92 -13.97
N THR A 90 -9.93 -17.36 -12.75
CA THR A 90 -11.11 -16.71 -12.19
C THR A 90 -10.86 -15.22 -12.10
N ASP A 91 -11.72 -14.43 -12.72
CA ASP A 91 -11.61 -12.97 -12.77
C ASP A 91 -12.73 -12.34 -11.93
N PHE A 92 -12.34 -11.58 -10.89
CA PHE A 92 -13.25 -10.87 -10.00
C PHE A 92 -13.22 -9.39 -10.35
N ALA A 93 -14.20 -8.90 -11.10
CA ALA A 93 -14.33 -7.50 -11.40
C ALA A 93 -14.61 -6.70 -10.12
N LEU A 94 -13.78 -5.67 -9.87
CA LEU A 94 -14.00 -4.74 -8.77
C LEU A 94 -15.03 -3.69 -9.20
N THR A 95 -16.29 -3.91 -8.84
CA THR A 95 -17.33 -2.90 -9.06
C THR A 95 -17.28 -1.84 -7.96
N ARG A 96 -17.23 -0.58 -8.36
CA ARG A 96 -17.42 0.52 -7.41
C ARG A 96 -18.82 0.39 -6.81
N GLN A 97 -18.93 0.20 -5.50
CA GLN A 97 -20.21 0.31 -4.83
C GLN A 97 -20.74 1.73 -5.02
N SER A 98 -21.84 1.85 -5.76
CA SER A 98 -22.54 3.12 -5.96
C SER A 98 -22.97 3.67 -4.58
N GLY A 99 -22.53 4.86 -4.23
CA GLY A 99 -22.94 5.58 -3.02
C GLY A 99 -21.83 5.90 -2.01
N LEU A 100 -20.78 5.08 -1.87
CA LEU A 100 -19.68 5.32 -0.91
C LEU A 100 -18.48 6.07 -1.51
N SER A 101 -18.35 6.11 -2.83
CA SER A 101 -17.11 6.51 -3.51
C SER A 101 -17.03 8.00 -3.88
N ARG A 102 -18.08 8.80 -3.67
CA ARG A 102 -18.05 10.21 -4.08
C ARG A 102 -17.67 11.22 -2.98
N SER A 103 -17.70 10.82 -1.72
CA SER A 103 -17.43 11.72 -0.59
C SER A 103 -16.36 11.23 0.39
N GLY A 104 -15.75 10.06 0.16
CA GLY A 104 -14.72 9.52 1.04
C GLY A 104 -13.41 9.27 0.28
N GLY A 105 -12.27 9.71 0.83
CA GLY A 105 -10.94 9.44 0.33
C GLY A 105 -10.64 7.94 0.24
N HIS A 106 -9.56 7.58 -0.46
CA HIS A 106 -9.02 6.22 -0.56
C HIS A 106 -10.05 5.16 -1.00
N GLY A 107 -10.90 5.50 -2.00
CA GLY A 107 -11.90 4.57 -2.53
C GLY A 107 -13.01 4.19 -1.53
N GLY A 108 -13.25 5.01 -0.50
CA GLY A 108 -14.23 4.77 0.56
C GLY A 108 -13.65 4.08 1.81
N GLY A 109 -12.33 3.86 1.85
CA GLY A 109 -11.63 3.29 3.01
C GLY A 109 -11.80 4.12 4.26
N ASP A 110 -11.70 5.45 4.15
CA ASP A 110 -11.81 6.38 5.28
C ASP A 110 -13.19 6.31 5.96
N VAL A 111 -14.26 6.17 5.18
CA VAL A 111 -15.62 6.01 5.72
C VAL A 111 -15.74 4.71 6.49
N ARG A 112 -15.17 3.62 5.95
CA ARG A 112 -15.21 2.29 6.59
C ARG A 112 -14.42 2.27 7.89
N ILE A 113 -13.23 2.87 7.93
CA ILE A 113 -12.41 2.97 9.14
C ILE A 113 -13.14 3.78 10.21
N ARG A 114 -13.70 4.95 9.85
CA ARG A 114 -14.49 5.75 10.79
C ARG A 114 -15.71 5.01 11.31
N ASP A 115 -16.41 4.28 10.46
CA ASP A 115 -17.53 3.43 10.88
C ASP A 115 -17.09 2.35 11.86
N MET A 116 -15.93 1.71 11.62
CA MET A 116 -15.40 0.69 12.54
C MET A 116 -15.02 1.29 13.89
N ILE A 117 -14.35 2.43 13.92
CA ILE A 117 -13.88 3.07 15.15
C ILE A 117 -15.04 3.64 15.98
N PHE A 118 -15.94 4.40 15.34
CA PHE A 118 -16.93 5.20 16.06
C PHE A 118 -18.30 4.54 16.21
N ARG A 119 -18.67 3.62 15.33
CA ARG A 119 -19.97 2.92 15.41
C ARG A 119 -19.87 1.54 16.00
N GLY A 120 -18.67 0.93 16.03
CA GLY A 120 -18.39 -0.38 16.59
C GLY A 120 -19.24 -1.54 16.01
N ASN A 121 -19.03 -2.73 16.53
CA ASN A 121 -19.90 -3.91 16.33
C ASN A 121 -20.19 -4.36 14.89
N LYS A 122 -19.35 -4.02 13.92
CA LYS A 122 -19.44 -4.65 12.60
C LYS A 122 -18.74 -6.02 12.66
N PRO A 123 -19.38 -7.08 12.16
CA PRO A 123 -18.72 -8.37 12.04
C PRO A 123 -17.46 -8.25 11.17
N ASP A 124 -16.35 -8.78 11.65
CA ASP A 124 -15.09 -8.89 10.89
C ASP A 124 -14.68 -10.37 10.78
N PRO A 125 -15.41 -11.16 9.98
CA PRO A 125 -15.20 -12.60 9.88
C PRO A 125 -13.84 -12.99 9.25
N LEU A 126 -13.18 -12.04 8.60
CA LEU A 126 -11.86 -12.24 7.97
C LEU A 126 -10.72 -11.63 8.78
N GLY A 127 -10.99 -10.98 9.90
CA GLY A 127 -9.96 -10.39 10.76
C GLY A 127 -9.20 -9.24 10.09
N HIS A 128 -9.89 -8.38 9.33
CA HIS A 128 -9.24 -7.25 8.61
C HIS A 128 -8.99 -6.03 9.51
N ALA A 129 -9.58 -5.99 10.70
CA ALA A 129 -9.37 -4.90 11.64
C ALA A 129 -7.96 -4.99 12.24
N ALA A 130 -7.07 -4.13 11.79
CA ALA A 130 -5.71 -4.06 12.32
C ALA A 130 -5.70 -3.54 13.76
N GLY A 131 -4.94 -4.21 14.62
CA GLY A 131 -4.67 -3.76 15.99
C GLY A 131 -3.41 -2.89 16.06
N VAL A 132 -3.08 -2.47 17.28
CA VAL A 132 -1.91 -1.60 17.54
C VAL A 132 -0.61 -2.28 17.08
N MET A 133 -0.46 -3.58 17.30
CA MET A 133 0.75 -4.31 16.91
C MET A 133 0.88 -4.44 15.40
N ASP A 134 -0.23 -4.63 14.66
CA ASP A 134 -0.21 -4.68 13.21
C ASP A 134 0.27 -3.34 12.63
N GLY A 135 -0.22 -2.23 13.19
CA GLY A 135 0.25 -0.89 12.84
C GLY A 135 1.73 -0.66 13.17
N ALA A 136 2.17 -1.11 14.35
CA ALA A 136 3.58 -1.02 14.76
C ALA A 136 4.51 -1.79 13.81
N TYR A 137 4.20 -3.04 13.49
CA TYR A 137 4.98 -3.83 12.54
C TYR A 137 4.99 -3.22 11.14
N SER A 138 3.87 -2.67 10.69
CA SER A 138 3.80 -1.97 9.40
C SER A 138 4.78 -0.80 9.31
N ILE A 139 4.86 0.04 10.35
CA ILE A 139 5.80 1.17 10.43
C ILE A 139 7.25 0.67 10.53
N LEU A 140 7.50 -0.36 11.34
CA LEU A 140 8.84 -0.92 11.54
C LEU A 140 9.45 -1.49 10.26
N VAL A 141 8.65 -2.02 9.33
CA VAL A 141 9.14 -2.43 8.01
C VAL A 141 9.78 -1.25 7.26
N GLY A 142 9.13 -0.09 7.25
CA GLY A 142 9.67 1.12 6.62
C GLY A 142 10.94 1.63 7.33
N ILE A 143 10.95 1.65 8.68
CA ILE A 143 12.12 2.05 9.47
C ILE A 143 13.29 1.09 9.21
N ALA A 144 13.04 -0.22 9.20
CA ALA A 144 14.05 -1.22 8.91
C ALA A 144 14.61 -1.09 7.48
N ALA A 145 13.76 -0.79 6.50
CA ALA A 145 14.17 -0.56 5.13
C ALA A 145 15.13 0.65 5.03
N ASN A 146 14.77 1.79 5.62
CA ASN A 146 15.63 2.97 5.66
C ASN A 146 16.98 2.68 6.34
N LYS A 147 16.95 1.96 7.46
CA LYS A 147 18.16 1.54 8.16
C LYS A 147 19.00 0.59 7.33
N SER A 148 18.38 -0.38 6.67
CA SER A 148 19.05 -1.34 5.78
C SER A 148 19.74 -0.63 4.60
N ILE A 149 19.07 0.31 3.96
CA ILE A 149 19.65 1.13 2.86
C ILE A 149 20.86 1.90 3.38
N LYS A 150 20.75 2.56 4.53
CA LYS A 150 21.82 3.38 5.12
C LYS A 150 23.02 2.56 5.56
N GLU A 151 22.79 1.37 6.11
CA GLU A 151 23.85 0.53 6.69
C GLU A 151 24.36 -0.54 5.74
N GLY A 152 23.71 -0.76 4.61
CA GLY A 152 24.09 -1.79 3.62
C GLY A 152 23.98 -3.23 4.15
N ARG A 153 23.08 -3.50 5.09
CA ARG A 153 22.91 -4.81 5.71
C ARG A 153 21.44 -5.13 6.01
N VAL A 154 21.15 -6.40 6.24
CA VAL A 154 19.84 -6.86 6.72
C VAL A 154 19.60 -6.31 8.12
N VAL A 155 18.36 -5.89 8.38
CA VAL A 155 17.89 -5.40 9.68
C VAL A 155 16.77 -6.29 10.19
N GLU A 156 16.98 -6.88 11.34
CA GLU A 156 15.96 -7.65 12.06
C GLU A 156 14.97 -6.69 12.72
N ILE A 157 13.68 -6.79 12.35
CA ILE A 157 12.62 -5.87 12.82
C ILE A 157 12.48 -5.94 14.35
N GLU A 158 12.58 -7.13 14.96
CA GLU A 158 12.49 -7.28 16.40
C GLU A 158 13.59 -6.54 17.18
N SER A 159 14.75 -6.31 16.53
CA SER A 159 15.82 -5.52 17.15
C SER A 159 15.45 -4.06 17.35
N LEU A 160 14.46 -3.56 16.60
CA LEU A 160 13.95 -2.19 16.69
C LEU A 160 12.91 -2.01 17.80
N LEU A 161 12.32 -3.11 18.29
CA LEU A 161 11.36 -3.08 19.40
C LEU A 161 12.02 -3.06 20.78
N ARG A 162 13.31 -3.39 20.85
CA ARG A 162 14.06 -3.56 22.11
C ARG A 162 14.99 -2.38 22.41
N GLY A 163 14.90 -1.31 21.62
CA GLY A 163 15.73 -0.10 21.74
C GLY A 163 15.38 0.83 22.89
#